data_4a6f6d166e14dea6964be6a55abcad83
#
_entry.id   4a6f6d166e14dea6964be6a55abcad83
#
_cell.length_a   1.000
_cell.length_b   1.000
_cell.length_c   1.000
_cell.angle_alpha   90.00
_cell.angle_beta   90.00
_cell.angle_gamma   90.00
#
_symmetry.space_group_name_H-M   'P 1'
#
loop_
_entity.id
_entity.type
_entity.pdbx_description
1 polymer ?
#
loop_
_entity_poly.entity_id
_entity_poly.type
_entity_poly.pdbx_seq_one_letter_code
_entity_poly.pdbx_strand_id
1 'polypeptide(L)'
;MKIGIISINMYSKYLNFACPLHTFAFQQFLLKKGYNNTVINYQPIYFNGFNMKHPYTYYKNCLKTLKKTNSLKINKIKDYEQKKKDFKKIYKEREIRYNKFQDFIDNNYIKTEKCYNSASLEVESLDYDCYICVTDVIWKNEPHEGFDRGFFLGSTCMENKLKISYAASRGVNFAKTEEETKEFFDYINDIDYISVREESLKRYIEENSNKKATVVLDPVLLHNEDFWSKYVRKPKETEYLFLYYVVEKASDTIEEAIKFAIKHNLTIIEVTDRPLKYGRIPKSSKVKYKYLYDIGLEEWLGYIKYASYIFTNSFHGCCFSIIFQKHFFVGKRNGDKVTHLLEMFNLQNRYFNNNIEVLSNNPSINYDNVSKILEEKKNISENFIINALNKKVTKEKDYSKDKKNQRYKMIYVNKKRNSITDKFNDIESYEVEEKQLNTGENLLLPNMFKSNKYIFSHWIIYILIDKDWFYYIKDKKIVNVKDYNNEELYEFSSNDLIPYFSVNGIKKVVAEAIWKDN
;
A
#
# COMPACT_ATOMS: atom_id res chain seq x y z
N MET A 1 11.72 24.02 -1.33
CA MET A 1 10.83 23.02 -0.67
C MET A 1 11.25 21.63 -1.12
N LYS A 2 11.59 20.76 -0.16
CA LYS A 2 11.89 19.34 -0.38
C LYS A 2 10.61 18.54 -0.13
N ILE A 3 10.22 17.67 -1.02
CA ILE A 3 8.97 16.92 -0.93
C ILE A 3 9.26 15.42 -0.77
N GLY A 4 8.69 14.80 0.28
CA GLY A 4 8.67 13.36 0.45
C GLY A 4 7.36 12.75 -0.03
N ILE A 5 7.42 11.74 -0.90
CA ILE A 5 6.24 11.06 -1.46
C ILE A 5 6.11 9.67 -0.83
N ILE A 6 4.96 9.37 -0.22
CA ILE A 6 4.60 8.02 0.24
C ILE A 6 3.53 7.46 -0.69
N SER A 7 3.78 6.28 -1.25
CA SER A 7 2.88 5.64 -2.21
C SER A 7 2.96 4.11 -2.10
N ILE A 8 1.94 3.42 -2.62
CA ILE A 8 2.01 1.99 -2.87
C ILE A 8 2.86 1.76 -4.14
N ASN A 9 4.16 1.64 -3.99
CA ASN A 9 5.08 1.35 -5.10
C ASN A 9 4.81 -0.05 -5.68
N MET A 10 5.82 -0.92 -5.66
CA MET A 10 5.68 -2.30 -6.07
C MET A 10 5.22 -3.23 -4.92
N TYR A 11 5.04 -2.73 -3.71
CA TYR A 11 4.64 -3.52 -2.54
C TYR A 11 3.16 -3.93 -2.59
N SER A 12 2.83 -4.78 -3.56
CA SER A 12 1.55 -5.46 -3.64
C SER A 12 1.73 -6.97 -3.77
N LYS A 13 0.80 -7.75 -3.23
CA LYS A 13 0.92 -9.23 -3.22
C LYS A 13 1.08 -9.81 -4.62
N TYR A 14 0.62 -9.12 -5.65
CA TYR A 14 0.52 -9.64 -7.02
C TYR A 14 1.42 -8.95 -8.05
N LEU A 15 2.31 -8.03 -7.68
CA LEU A 15 3.09 -7.22 -8.63
C LEU A 15 2.18 -6.54 -9.66
N ASN A 16 1.35 -5.63 -9.14
CA ASN A 16 0.41 -4.87 -9.96
C ASN A 16 1.17 -3.83 -10.80
N PHE A 17 0.93 -3.81 -12.11
CA PHE A 17 1.61 -2.91 -13.05
C PHE A 17 1.38 -1.43 -12.75
N ALA A 18 0.21 -1.09 -12.21
CA ALA A 18 -0.14 0.30 -11.96
C ALA A 18 0.66 0.92 -10.81
N CYS A 19 0.95 0.14 -9.75
CA CYS A 19 1.59 0.67 -8.54
C CYS A 19 2.91 1.41 -8.82
N PRO A 20 3.87 0.88 -9.58
CA PRO A 20 5.04 1.65 -9.95
C PRO A 20 4.72 2.80 -10.91
N LEU A 21 3.82 2.61 -11.87
CA LEU A 21 3.56 3.60 -12.91
C LEU A 21 2.91 4.88 -12.37
N HIS A 22 1.92 4.76 -11.47
CA HIS A 22 1.28 5.97 -10.91
C HIS A 22 2.20 6.76 -9.97
N THR A 23 3.06 6.08 -9.21
CA THR A 23 4.06 6.73 -8.36
C THR A 23 5.09 7.46 -9.21
N PHE A 24 5.60 6.79 -10.23
CA PHE A 24 6.51 7.37 -11.21
C PHE A 24 5.90 8.59 -11.91
N ALA A 25 4.67 8.47 -12.39
CA ALA A 25 3.95 9.57 -13.02
C ALA A 25 3.86 10.80 -12.12
N PHE A 26 3.50 10.62 -10.85
CA PHE A 26 3.41 11.73 -9.92
C PHE A 26 4.76 12.39 -9.65
N GLN A 27 5.81 11.59 -9.46
CA GLN A 27 7.17 12.08 -9.29
C GLN A 27 7.60 12.92 -10.51
N GLN A 28 7.44 12.41 -11.72
CA GLN A 28 7.81 13.09 -12.95
C GLN A 28 6.99 14.37 -13.20
N PHE A 29 5.71 14.35 -12.81
CA PHE A 29 4.88 15.55 -12.86
C PHE A 29 5.45 16.66 -11.97
N LEU A 30 5.78 16.37 -10.72
CA LEU A 30 6.37 17.35 -9.80
C LEU A 30 7.73 17.85 -10.28
N LEU A 31 8.59 16.99 -10.80
CA LEU A 31 9.89 17.37 -11.38
C LEU A 31 9.70 18.32 -12.57
N LYS A 32 8.75 18.00 -13.47
CA LYS A 32 8.41 18.87 -14.61
C LYS A 32 7.93 20.26 -14.18
N LYS A 33 7.27 20.36 -13.01
CA LYS A 33 6.81 21.63 -12.42
C LYS A 33 7.90 22.34 -11.59
N GLY A 34 9.12 21.81 -11.53
CA GLY A 34 10.26 22.41 -10.82
C GLY A 34 10.32 22.09 -9.32
N TYR A 35 9.52 21.12 -8.82
CA TYR A 35 9.55 20.73 -7.42
C TYR A 35 10.51 19.57 -7.18
N ASN A 36 11.51 19.81 -6.31
CA ASN A 36 12.42 18.75 -5.86
C ASN A 36 11.67 17.77 -4.97
N ASN A 37 11.67 16.50 -5.34
CA ASN A 37 10.91 15.47 -4.61
C ASN A 37 11.62 14.12 -4.62
N THR A 38 11.35 13.32 -3.59
CA THR A 38 11.92 11.99 -3.39
C THR A 38 10.79 11.02 -3.03
N VAL A 39 10.71 9.89 -3.69
CA VAL A 39 9.82 8.79 -3.28
C VAL A 39 10.44 8.12 -2.06
N ILE A 40 9.74 8.13 -0.95
CA ILE A 40 10.12 7.35 0.22
C ILE A 40 9.86 5.89 -0.11
N ASN A 41 10.92 5.06 -0.10
CA ASN A 41 10.80 3.63 -0.31
C ASN A 41 10.03 3.02 0.86
N TYR A 42 8.69 3.06 0.76
CA TYR A 42 7.77 2.74 1.83
C TYR A 42 7.13 1.37 1.64
N GLN A 43 7.37 0.48 2.59
CA GLN A 43 6.74 -0.84 2.66
C GLN A 43 5.66 -0.83 3.76
N PRO A 44 4.38 -0.98 3.42
CA PRO A 44 3.33 -1.06 4.44
C PRO A 44 3.61 -2.12 5.49
N ILE A 45 3.30 -1.81 6.75
CA ILE A 45 3.63 -2.67 7.89
C ILE A 45 3.04 -4.09 7.78
N TYR A 46 1.91 -4.25 7.10
CA TYR A 46 1.28 -5.55 6.86
C TYR A 46 2.01 -6.43 5.83
N PHE A 47 3.04 -5.89 5.15
CA PHE A 47 3.97 -6.65 4.30
C PHE A 47 5.26 -7.06 5.02
N ASN A 48 5.39 -6.75 6.30
CA ASN A 48 6.58 -7.13 7.06
C ASN A 48 6.84 -8.64 6.95
N GLY A 49 8.05 -9.01 6.53
CA GLY A 49 8.43 -10.39 6.25
C GLY A 49 7.87 -10.98 4.95
N PHE A 50 7.10 -10.21 4.16
CA PHE A 50 6.60 -10.67 2.86
C PHE A 50 7.70 -10.58 1.80
N ASN A 51 8.11 -11.71 1.26
CA ASN A 51 9.09 -11.75 0.17
C ASN A 51 8.39 -11.52 -1.17
N MET A 52 8.56 -10.34 -1.74
CA MET A 52 7.91 -9.94 -3.01
C MET A 52 8.35 -10.78 -4.20
N LYS A 53 9.62 -11.17 -4.24
CA LYS A 53 10.19 -12.01 -5.28
C LYS A 53 9.69 -13.45 -5.14
N HIS A 54 9.67 -13.97 -3.91
CA HIS A 54 9.32 -15.35 -3.61
C HIS A 54 8.22 -15.48 -2.53
N PRO A 55 6.98 -15.07 -2.81
CA PRO A 55 5.91 -15.07 -1.81
C PRO A 55 5.58 -16.43 -1.21
N TYR A 56 5.90 -17.52 -1.92
CA TYR A 56 5.64 -18.87 -1.42
C TYR A 56 6.41 -19.19 -0.14
N THR A 57 7.60 -18.60 0.07
CA THR A 57 8.39 -18.77 1.30
C THR A 57 7.69 -18.14 2.50
N TYR A 58 7.12 -16.96 2.32
CA TYR A 58 6.30 -16.29 3.32
C TYR A 58 5.12 -17.18 3.76
N TYR A 59 4.32 -17.65 2.80
CA TYR A 59 3.18 -18.52 3.12
C TYR A 59 3.60 -19.86 3.74
N LYS A 60 4.74 -20.42 3.34
CA LYS A 60 5.33 -21.61 3.97
C LYS A 60 5.65 -21.37 5.45
N ASN A 61 6.23 -20.22 5.78
CA ASN A 61 6.59 -19.86 7.14
C ASN A 61 5.33 -19.56 7.99
N CYS A 62 4.37 -18.84 7.46
CA CYS A 62 3.08 -18.60 8.10
C CYS A 62 2.36 -19.93 8.46
N LEU A 63 2.36 -20.91 7.55
CA LEU A 63 1.78 -22.22 7.79
C LEU A 63 2.50 -23.00 8.90
N LYS A 64 3.84 -22.94 8.94
CA LYS A 64 4.62 -23.55 10.03
C LYS A 64 4.22 -22.95 11.40
N THR A 65 4.09 -21.63 11.46
CA THR A 65 3.68 -20.92 12.69
C THR A 65 2.26 -21.30 13.10
N LEU A 66 1.29 -21.29 12.16
CA LEU A 66 -0.11 -21.64 12.46
C LEU A 66 -0.25 -23.09 12.98
N LYS A 67 0.54 -24.03 12.44
CA LYS A 67 0.54 -25.43 12.89
C LYS A 67 1.16 -25.59 14.28
N LYS A 68 2.20 -24.81 14.62
CA LYS A 68 2.81 -24.83 15.96
C LYS A 68 1.89 -24.25 17.04
N THR A 69 1.07 -23.25 16.71
CA THR A 69 0.21 -22.54 17.67
C THR A 69 -1.17 -23.17 17.85
N ASN A 70 -1.41 -24.37 17.27
CA ASN A 70 -2.72 -25.07 17.31
C ASN A 70 -3.93 -24.17 17.00
N SER A 71 -3.71 -23.11 16.22
CA SER A 71 -4.73 -22.11 15.88
C SER A 71 -5.71 -22.73 14.87
N LEU A 72 -6.94 -23.01 15.32
CA LEU A 72 -8.05 -23.63 14.54
C LEU A 72 -8.60 -22.75 13.39
N LYS A 73 -7.82 -21.85 12.82
CA LYS A 73 -8.23 -21.02 11.67
C LYS A 73 -8.13 -21.80 10.35
N ILE A 74 -8.94 -22.87 10.22
CA ILE A 74 -8.94 -23.81 9.08
C ILE A 74 -9.01 -23.08 7.73
N ASN A 75 -9.86 -22.05 7.60
CA ASN A 75 -10.00 -21.29 6.35
C ASN A 75 -8.73 -20.51 6.00
N LYS A 76 -8.03 -19.95 7.00
CA LYS A 76 -6.76 -19.25 6.80
C LYS A 76 -5.64 -20.21 6.38
N ILE A 77 -5.64 -21.42 6.94
CA ILE A 77 -4.68 -22.47 6.56
C ILE A 77 -4.90 -22.88 5.10
N LYS A 78 -6.15 -23.15 4.69
CA LYS A 78 -6.49 -23.51 3.31
C LYS A 78 -6.10 -22.42 2.32
N ASP A 79 -6.40 -21.16 2.63
CA ASP A 79 -6.02 -20.00 1.80
C ASP A 79 -4.49 -19.88 1.65
N TYR A 80 -3.74 -20.03 2.74
CA TYR A 80 -2.28 -19.97 2.69
C TYR A 80 -1.66 -21.16 1.96
N GLU A 81 -2.23 -22.35 2.07
CA GLU A 81 -1.79 -23.51 1.30
C GLU A 81 -2.03 -23.32 -0.20
N GLN A 82 -3.17 -22.77 -0.57
CA GLN A 82 -3.48 -22.46 -1.96
C GLN A 82 -2.51 -21.42 -2.52
N LYS A 83 -2.35 -20.28 -1.83
CA LYS A 83 -1.41 -19.22 -2.23
C LYS A 83 0.03 -19.72 -2.36
N LYS A 84 0.49 -20.54 -1.39
CA LYS A 84 1.81 -21.16 -1.47
C LYS A 84 1.97 -22.01 -2.74
N LYS A 85 0.96 -22.84 -3.08
CA LYS A 85 0.97 -23.67 -4.28
C LYS A 85 0.99 -22.82 -5.55
N ASP A 86 0.15 -21.80 -5.62
CA ASP A 86 0.03 -20.95 -6.81
C ASP A 86 1.32 -20.16 -7.08
N PHE A 87 1.88 -19.53 -6.08
CA PHE A 87 3.17 -18.83 -6.24
C PHE A 87 4.36 -19.77 -6.53
N LYS A 88 4.32 -21.02 -6.04
CA LYS A 88 5.35 -22.00 -6.38
C LYS A 88 5.29 -22.41 -7.84
N LYS A 89 4.10 -22.50 -8.44
CA LYS A 89 3.92 -22.88 -9.84
C LYS A 89 4.47 -21.87 -10.84
N ILE A 90 4.50 -20.58 -10.47
CA ILE A 90 4.94 -19.47 -11.30
C ILE A 90 6.26 -18.84 -10.81
N TYR A 91 7.04 -19.61 -10.06
CA TYR A 91 8.22 -19.08 -9.38
C TYR A 91 9.19 -18.36 -10.33
N LYS A 92 9.54 -18.99 -11.46
CA LYS A 92 10.49 -18.44 -12.44
C LYS A 92 9.94 -17.21 -13.15
N GLU A 93 8.71 -17.29 -13.62
CA GLU A 93 8.03 -16.20 -14.32
C GLU A 93 7.84 -14.99 -13.40
N ARG A 94 7.54 -15.25 -12.13
CA ARG A 94 7.43 -14.17 -11.13
C ARG A 94 8.77 -13.52 -10.83
N GLU A 95 9.85 -14.28 -10.75
CA GLU A 95 11.19 -13.73 -10.55
C GLU A 95 11.59 -12.81 -11.70
N ILE A 96 11.31 -13.20 -12.96
CA ILE A 96 11.50 -12.36 -14.15
C ILE A 96 10.69 -11.07 -14.05
N ARG A 97 9.38 -11.17 -13.75
CA ARG A 97 8.52 -9.99 -13.58
C ARG A 97 9.02 -9.07 -12.46
N TYR A 98 9.39 -9.64 -11.31
CA TYR A 98 9.90 -8.88 -10.18
C TYR A 98 11.16 -8.10 -10.56
N ASN A 99 12.14 -8.76 -11.20
CA ASN A 99 13.37 -8.10 -11.62
C ASN A 99 13.09 -6.95 -12.62
N LYS A 100 12.22 -7.16 -13.61
CA LYS A 100 11.80 -6.08 -14.54
C LYS A 100 11.12 -4.90 -13.84
N PHE A 101 10.32 -5.17 -12.80
CA PHE A 101 9.72 -4.09 -11.98
C PHE A 101 10.78 -3.35 -11.20
N GLN A 102 11.73 -4.08 -10.60
CA GLN A 102 12.83 -3.49 -9.85
C GLN A 102 13.72 -2.66 -10.75
N ASP A 103 14.10 -3.19 -11.92
CA ASP A 103 14.91 -2.48 -12.92
C ASP A 103 14.24 -1.16 -13.34
N PHE A 104 12.92 -1.16 -13.57
CA PHE A 104 12.20 0.07 -13.88
C PHE A 104 12.27 1.09 -12.73
N ILE A 105 12.05 0.65 -11.51
CA ILE A 105 12.11 1.51 -10.33
C ILE A 105 13.52 2.07 -10.13
N ASP A 106 14.53 1.23 -10.20
CA ASP A 106 15.92 1.64 -9.95
C ASP A 106 16.46 2.60 -11.02
N ASN A 107 16.00 2.45 -12.27
CA ASN A 107 16.43 3.33 -13.37
C ASN A 107 15.64 4.64 -13.48
N ASN A 108 14.43 4.73 -12.92
CA ASN A 108 13.53 5.84 -13.19
C ASN A 108 13.11 6.64 -11.95
N TYR A 109 13.31 6.11 -10.73
CA TYR A 109 12.89 6.80 -9.52
C TYR A 109 14.04 7.56 -8.85
N ILE A 110 13.72 8.73 -8.32
CA ILE A 110 14.48 9.35 -7.25
C ILE A 110 13.84 8.89 -5.95
N LYS A 111 14.49 7.97 -5.24
CA LYS A 111 13.93 7.34 -4.02
C LYS A 111 14.94 7.31 -2.89
N THR A 112 14.46 7.12 -1.65
CA THR A 112 15.34 6.86 -0.53
C THR A 112 16.01 5.49 -0.68
N GLU A 113 17.26 5.38 -0.26
CA GLU A 113 17.99 4.11 -0.27
C GLU A 113 17.39 3.13 0.74
N LYS A 114 17.17 3.61 1.96
CA LYS A 114 16.55 2.84 3.03
C LYS A 114 15.07 2.64 2.78
N CYS A 115 14.56 1.44 3.12
CA CYS A 115 13.15 1.12 3.12
C CYS A 115 12.53 1.44 4.48
N TYR A 116 11.42 2.16 4.47
CA TYR A 116 10.68 2.60 5.65
C TYR A 116 9.32 1.93 5.77
N ASN A 117 8.79 1.90 6.98
CA ASN A 117 7.40 1.59 7.30
C ASN A 117 6.89 2.59 8.35
N SER A 118 5.64 2.49 8.77
CA SER A 118 5.07 3.41 9.75
C SER A 118 5.83 3.43 11.08
N ALA A 119 6.36 2.28 11.52
CA ALA A 119 7.11 2.18 12.76
C ALA A 119 8.52 2.80 12.65
N SER A 120 9.25 2.55 11.56
CA SER A 120 10.58 3.13 11.39
C SER A 120 10.56 4.64 11.18
N LEU A 121 9.50 5.18 10.56
CA LEU A 121 9.29 6.62 10.44
C LEU A 121 8.99 7.33 11.77
N GLU A 122 8.70 6.59 12.85
CA GLU A 122 8.57 7.17 14.18
C GLU A 122 9.90 7.47 14.84
N VAL A 123 10.91 6.65 14.54
CA VAL A 123 12.21 6.71 15.21
C VAL A 123 13.30 7.33 14.36
N GLU A 124 13.06 7.45 13.05
CA GLU A 124 14.00 8.03 12.10
C GLU A 124 13.41 9.30 11.48
N SER A 125 14.13 10.39 11.60
CA SER A 125 13.70 11.67 11.02
C SER A 125 14.10 11.74 9.55
N LEU A 126 13.10 12.03 8.70
CA LEU A 126 13.32 12.45 7.32
C LEU A 126 13.08 13.96 7.23
N ASP A 127 14.03 14.68 6.62
CA ASP A 127 14.00 16.14 6.52
C ASP A 127 13.34 16.60 5.22
N TYR A 128 12.00 16.52 5.16
CA TYR A 128 11.19 17.12 4.11
C TYR A 128 10.35 18.26 4.65
N ASP A 129 10.10 19.26 3.82
CA ASP A 129 9.22 20.40 4.13
C ASP A 129 7.75 20.04 3.96
N CYS A 130 7.49 19.10 3.06
CA CYS A 130 6.16 18.64 2.68
C CYS A 130 6.15 17.13 2.49
N TYR A 131 5.09 16.48 2.96
CA TYR A 131 4.82 15.07 2.69
C TYR A 131 3.55 14.91 1.89
N ILE A 132 3.59 14.05 0.86
CA ILE A 132 2.43 13.77 0.02
C ILE A 132 2.17 12.27 -0.01
N CYS A 133 0.97 11.84 0.41
CA CYS A 133 0.52 10.47 0.16
C CYS A 133 -0.19 10.40 -1.19
N VAL A 134 0.21 9.42 -2.01
CA VAL A 134 -0.19 9.35 -3.42
C VAL A 134 -0.86 8.04 -3.74
N THR A 135 -2.00 8.21 -4.20
CA THR A 135 -2.97 7.47 -5.00
C THR A 135 -3.18 5.98 -4.72
N ASP A 136 -4.20 5.47 -5.39
CA ASP A 136 -4.80 4.15 -5.28
C ASP A 136 -5.35 3.87 -3.86
N VAL A 137 -5.54 2.63 -3.50
CA VAL A 137 -6.28 2.22 -2.29
C VAL A 137 -5.38 2.33 -1.05
N ILE A 138 -4.74 3.49 -0.86
CA ILE A 138 -3.84 3.76 0.26
C ILE A 138 -4.60 3.91 1.59
N TRP A 139 -5.86 4.32 1.58
CA TRP A 139 -6.70 4.50 2.77
C TRP A 139 -7.62 3.32 3.07
N LYS A 140 -7.26 2.13 2.58
CA LYS A 140 -7.99 0.90 2.86
C LYS A 140 -7.71 0.40 4.25
N ASN A 141 -8.78 0.01 4.96
CA ASN A 141 -8.65 -0.80 6.17
C ASN A 141 -8.38 -2.25 5.76
N GLU A 142 -7.16 -2.72 5.96
CA GLU A 142 -6.80 -4.11 5.65
C GLU A 142 -7.35 -5.06 6.71
N PRO A 143 -8.04 -6.15 6.31
CA PRO A 143 -8.62 -7.08 7.27
C PRO A 143 -7.59 -7.61 8.28
N HIS A 144 -7.86 -7.48 9.57
CA HIS A 144 -7.02 -7.87 10.70
C HIS A 144 -5.72 -7.05 10.87
N GLU A 145 -5.52 -6.02 10.05
CA GLU A 145 -4.31 -5.21 10.04
C GLU A 145 -4.59 -3.74 10.39
N GLY A 146 -5.82 -3.28 10.11
CA GLY A 146 -6.21 -1.89 10.29
C GLY A 146 -5.74 -0.97 9.17
N PHE A 147 -5.79 0.33 9.44
CA PHE A 147 -5.19 1.33 8.57
C PHE A 147 -3.67 1.34 8.72
N ASP A 148 -2.97 1.67 7.64
CA ASP A 148 -1.55 1.94 7.70
C ASP A 148 -1.33 3.45 7.86
N ARG A 149 -0.85 3.84 9.03
CA ARG A 149 -0.69 5.23 9.45
C ARG A 149 0.26 6.04 8.56
N GLY A 150 1.22 5.40 7.92
CA GLY A 150 2.14 6.08 6.98
C GLY A 150 1.42 6.64 5.76
N PHE A 151 0.36 5.98 5.27
CA PHE A 151 -0.46 6.50 4.17
C PHE A 151 -1.38 7.66 4.59
N PHE A 152 -1.50 7.94 5.87
CA PHE A 152 -2.19 9.12 6.39
C PHE A 152 -1.21 10.21 6.85
N LEU A 153 0.09 10.05 6.56
CA LEU A 153 1.14 11.00 6.94
C LEU A 153 1.16 11.27 8.46
N GLY A 154 0.85 10.24 9.26
CA GLY A 154 0.68 10.33 10.70
C GLY A 154 1.93 10.05 11.53
N SER A 155 3.13 10.03 10.93
CA SER A 155 4.38 9.75 11.64
C SER A 155 4.97 10.99 12.30
N THR A 156 5.70 10.81 13.40
CA THR A 156 6.30 11.89 14.18
C THR A 156 7.20 12.82 13.34
N CYS A 157 7.97 12.28 12.40
CA CYS A 157 8.81 13.09 11.51
C CYS A 157 8.01 14.02 10.57
N MET A 158 6.70 13.83 10.46
CA MET A 158 5.81 14.63 9.61
C MET A 158 5.01 15.67 10.39
N GLU A 159 5.18 15.74 11.71
CA GLU A 159 4.51 16.74 12.54
C GLU A 159 4.99 18.16 12.18
N ASN A 160 4.04 19.10 12.14
CA ASN A 160 4.28 20.49 11.72
C ASN A 160 4.88 20.67 10.31
N LYS A 161 4.75 19.65 9.46
CA LYS A 161 5.08 19.72 8.04
C LYS A 161 3.79 19.81 7.20
N LEU A 162 3.91 20.33 6.00
CA LEU A 162 2.78 20.37 5.06
C LEU A 162 2.38 18.95 4.65
N LYS A 163 1.11 18.60 4.82
CA LYS A 163 0.57 17.27 4.55
C LYS A 163 -0.49 17.33 3.47
N ILE A 164 -0.27 16.62 2.37
CA ILE A 164 -1.18 16.62 1.22
C ILE A 164 -1.54 15.18 0.85
N SER A 165 -2.79 14.91 0.55
CA SER A 165 -3.17 13.69 -0.17
C SER A 165 -3.44 13.99 -1.62
N TYR A 166 -2.90 13.17 -2.53
CA TYR A 166 -3.15 13.29 -3.95
C TYR A 166 -3.83 12.03 -4.51
N ALA A 167 -5.04 12.20 -5.05
CA ALA A 167 -5.84 11.13 -5.66
C ALA A 167 -5.99 9.87 -4.78
N ALA A 168 -6.11 10.06 -3.45
CA ALA A 168 -6.27 8.95 -2.53
C ALA A 168 -7.59 8.22 -2.76
N SER A 169 -7.61 6.90 -2.52
CA SER A 169 -8.79 6.06 -2.63
C SER A 169 -8.90 5.12 -1.42
N ARG A 170 -10.12 4.78 -1.06
CA ARG A 170 -10.44 3.82 0.01
C ARG A 170 -10.86 2.45 -0.51
N GLY A 171 -11.12 2.36 -1.80
CA GLY A 171 -11.70 1.16 -2.42
C GLY A 171 -13.21 1.12 -2.28
N VAL A 172 -13.78 -0.09 -2.19
CA VAL A 172 -15.24 -0.29 -2.23
C VAL A 172 -15.91 -0.30 -0.86
N ASN A 173 -15.16 -0.40 0.23
CA ASN A 173 -15.71 -0.54 1.56
C ASN A 173 -15.38 0.71 2.39
N PHE A 174 -16.36 1.56 2.57
CA PHE A 174 -16.36 2.55 3.64
C PHE A 174 -16.47 1.84 5.00
N ALA A 175 -16.32 2.58 6.08
CA ALA A 175 -16.27 2.03 7.44
C ALA A 175 -17.34 0.98 7.72
N LYS A 176 -16.95 -0.07 8.45
CA LYS A 176 -17.85 -1.14 8.88
C LYS A 176 -18.33 -0.95 10.31
N THR A 177 -17.59 -0.16 11.10
CA THR A 177 -17.88 0.13 12.50
C THR A 177 -17.71 1.62 12.79
N GLU A 178 -18.29 2.09 13.89
CA GLU A 178 -18.09 3.47 14.38
C GLU A 178 -16.63 3.74 14.74
N GLU A 179 -15.93 2.75 15.32
CA GLU A 179 -14.52 2.83 15.66
C GLU A 179 -13.65 3.03 14.42
N GLU A 180 -13.90 2.24 13.37
CA GLU A 180 -13.21 2.38 12.08
C GLU A 180 -13.48 3.75 11.45
N THR A 181 -14.70 4.25 11.57
CA THR A 181 -15.07 5.59 11.09
C THR A 181 -14.30 6.66 11.86
N LYS A 182 -14.30 6.57 13.17
CA LYS A 182 -13.60 7.52 14.04
C LYS A 182 -12.10 7.52 13.75
N GLU A 183 -11.45 6.34 13.69
CA GLU A 183 -10.02 6.21 13.39
C GLU A 183 -9.67 6.83 12.03
N PHE A 184 -10.48 6.59 11.02
CA PHE A 184 -10.30 7.18 9.69
C PHE A 184 -10.32 8.70 9.71
N PHE A 185 -11.30 9.30 10.42
CA PHE A 185 -11.42 10.76 10.49
C PHE A 185 -10.37 11.38 11.40
N ASP A 186 -9.95 10.70 12.45
CA ASP A 186 -8.81 11.14 13.29
C ASP A 186 -7.55 11.29 12.42
N TYR A 187 -7.26 10.33 11.53
CA TYR A 187 -6.14 10.43 10.60
C TYR A 187 -6.31 11.51 9.53
N ILE A 188 -7.48 11.60 8.89
CA ILE A 188 -7.73 12.59 7.84
C ILE A 188 -7.67 14.02 8.35
N ASN A 189 -8.10 14.26 9.58
CA ASN A 189 -8.09 15.58 10.19
C ASN A 189 -6.69 16.18 10.28
N ASP A 190 -5.65 15.37 10.24
CA ASP A 190 -4.26 15.81 10.25
C ASP A 190 -3.70 16.19 8.87
N ILE A 191 -4.41 15.88 7.79
CA ILE A 191 -4.01 16.24 6.42
C ILE A 191 -4.50 17.66 6.11
N ASP A 192 -3.60 18.52 5.62
CA ASP A 192 -3.90 19.92 5.33
C ASP A 192 -4.75 20.10 4.07
N TYR A 193 -4.36 19.42 2.98
CA TYR A 193 -5.06 19.47 1.69
C TYR A 193 -5.38 18.08 1.19
N ILE A 194 -6.68 17.83 0.95
CA ILE A 194 -7.18 16.51 0.59
C ILE A 194 -7.63 16.50 -0.87
N SER A 195 -7.06 15.62 -1.67
CA SER A 195 -7.68 15.21 -2.92
C SER A 195 -7.86 13.69 -2.99
N VAL A 196 -8.93 13.30 -3.66
CA VAL A 196 -9.38 11.92 -3.79
C VAL A 196 -9.64 11.60 -5.25
N ARG A 197 -9.74 10.31 -5.57
CA ARG A 197 -9.96 9.87 -6.94
C ARG A 197 -11.44 9.66 -7.28
N GLU A 198 -12.26 9.36 -6.30
CA GLU A 198 -13.68 9.05 -6.47
C GLU A 198 -14.59 10.11 -5.82
N GLU A 199 -15.69 10.48 -6.51
CA GLU A 199 -16.70 11.40 -5.98
C GLU A 199 -17.41 10.85 -4.74
N SER A 200 -17.57 9.52 -4.66
CA SER A 200 -18.16 8.87 -3.49
C SER A 200 -17.31 9.09 -2.23
N LEU A 201 -15.99 9.04 -2.34
CA LEU A 201 -15.09 9.29 -1.22
C LEU A 201 -15.07 10.77 -0.83
N LYS A 202 -15.13 11.70 -1.80
CA LYS A 202 -15.25 13.12 -1.52
C LYS A 202 -16.51 13.40 -0.69
N ARG A 203 -17.67 12.93 -1.15
CA ARG A 203 -18.93 13.09 -0.42
C ARG A 203 -18.85 12.51 0.99
N TYR A 204 -18.34 11.31 1.14
CA TYR A 204 -18.16 10.67 2.44
C TYR A 204 -17.31 11.53 3.41
N ILE A 205 -16.22 12.13 2.93
CA ILE A 205 -15.37 13.01 3.74
C ILE A 205 -16.12 14.30 4.13
N GLU A 206 -16.77 14.95 3.18
CA GLU A 206 -17.44 16.24 3.40
C GLU A 206 -18.71 16.13 4.24
N GLU A 207 -19.42 15.00 4.18
CA GLU A 207 -20.62 14.73 4.98
C GLU A 207 -20.32 14.37 6.44
N ASN A 208 -19.14 13.79 6.71
CA ASN A 208 -18.76 13.29 8.04
C ASN A 208 -17.63 14.07 8.71
N SER A 209 -17.17 15.17 8.12
CA SER A 209 -16.14 16.03 8.70
C SER A 209 -16.22 17.46 8.17
N ASN A 210 -15.45 18.37 8.79
CA ASN A 210 -15.30 19.74 8.32
C ASN A 210 -14.23 19.88 7.22
N LYS A 211 -13.66 18.77 6.73
CA LYS A 211 -12.66 18.79 5.68
C LYS A 211 -13.29 18.93 4.30
N LYS A 212 -12.59 19.61 3.41
CA LYS A 212 -12.96 19.69 2.00
C LYS A 212 -12.04 18.80 1.19
N ALA A 213 -12.61 18.11 0.20
CA ALA A 213 -11.86 17.24 -0.69
C ALA A 213 -12.08 17.63 -2.16
N THR A 214 -11.04 17.53 -2.97
CA THR A 214 -11.12 17.78 -4.41
C THR A 214 -10.97 16.46 -5.16
N VAL A 215 -11.85 16.19 -6.13
CA VAL A 215 -11.66 15.06 -7.05
C VAL A 215 -10.65 15.44 -8.10
N VAL A 216 -9.59 14.61 -8.23
CA VAL A 216 -8.49 14.82 -9.17
C VAL A 216 -8.23 13.55 -9.98
N LEU A 217 -7.54 13.71 -11.11
CA LEU A 217 -7.11 12.58 -11.93
C LEU A 217 -6.06 11.72 -11.23
N ASP A 218 -6.12 10.41 -11.52
CA ASP A 218 -5.00 9.53 -11.19
C ASP A 218 -3.70 10.06 -11.84
N PRO A 219 -2.55 9.99 -11.18
CA PRO A 219 -1.29 10.52 -11.69
C PRO A 219 -0.93 10.08 -13.11
N VAL A 220 -1.30 8.88 -13.54
CA VAL A 220 -0.97 8.42 -14.90
C VAL A 220 -1.63 9.27 -15.99
N LEU A 221 -2.79 9.87 -15.69
CA LEU A 221 -3.53 10.76 -16.61
C LEU A 221 -2.99 12.20 -16.65
N LEU A 222 -2.04 12.57 -15.78
CA LEU A 222 -1.36 13.85 -15.85
C LEU A 222 -0.38 13.95 -17.03
N HIS A 223 -0.07 12.82 -17.64
CA HIS A 223 0.85 12.69 -18.77
C HIS A 223 0.13 12.23 -20.03
N ASN A 224 0.59 12.74 -21.17
CA ASN A 224 0.07 12.39 -22.48
C ASN A 224 0.74 11.13 -23.08
N GLU A 225 0.30 10.74 -24.26
CA GLU A 225 0.86 9.62 -25.01
C GLU A 225 2.37 9.78 -25.28
N ASP A 226 2.84 10.97 -25.64
CA ASP A 226 4.26 11.20 -25.95
C ASP A 226 5.17 10.92 -24.76
N PHE A 227 4.73 11.30 -23.55
CA PHE A 227 5.46 10.98 -22.33
C PHE A 227 5.56 9.48 -22.13
N TRP A 228 4.43 8.76 -22.17
CA TRP A 228 4.39 7.33 -21.92
C TRP A 228 5.07 6.51 -23.02
N SER A 229 5.08 7.00 -24.25
CA SER A 229 5.73 6.32 -25.39
C SER A 229 7.22 6.12 -25.21
N LYS A 230 7.87 6.93 -24.38
CA LYS A 230 9.29 6.80 -24.05
C LYS A 230 9.58 5.52 -23.23
N TYR A 231 8.58 5.00 -22.55
CA TYR A 231 8.66 3.82 -21.67
C TYR A 231 7.98 2.60 -22.27
N VAL A 232 7.63 2.64 -23.54
CA VAL A 232 6.96 1.55 -24.25
C VAL A 232 7.98 0.63 -24.90
N ARG A 233 7.87 -0.68 -24.62
CA ARG A 233 8.56 -1.71 -25.39
C ARG A 233 7.59 -2.32 -26.39
N LYS A 234 7.82 -2.09 -27.70
CA LYS A 234 6.95 -2.59 -28.76
C LYS A 234 6.92 -4.12 -28.76
N PRO A 235 5.74 -4.77 -28.71
CA PRO A 235 5.63 -6.22 -28.83
C PRO A 235 5.95 -6.71 -30.25
N LYS A 236 6.25 -8.00 -30.37
CA LYS A 236 6.43 -8.66 -31.68
C LYS A 236 5.10 -9.00 -32.35
N GLU A 237 4.07 -9.18 -31.55
CA GLU A 237 2.73 -9.53 -31.98
C GLU A 237 2.06 -8.33 -32.65
N THR A 238 1.30 -8.61 -33.71
CA THR A 238 0.45 -7.66 -34.43
C THR A 238 -0.97 -8.18 -34.48
N GLU A 239 -1.95 -7.31 -34.67
CA GLU A 239 -3.37 -7.68 -34.85
C GLU A 239 -3.91 -8.57 -33.71
N TYR A 240 -3.78 -8.10 -32.49
CA TYR A 240 -4.22 -8.83 -31.31
C TYR A 240 -5.24 -8.05 -30.47
N LEU A 241 -6.04 -8.81 -29.73
CA LEU A 241 -6.86 -8.35 -28.62
C LEU A 241 -6.05 -8.49 -27.33
N PHE A 242 -5.85 -7.38 -26.61
CA PHE A 242 -5.21 -7.40 -25.31
C PHE A 242 -6.24 -7.60 -24.21
N LEU A 243 -6.15 -8.71 -23.47
CA LEU A 243 -7.01 -9.06 -22.35
C LEU A 243 -6.28 -8.88 -21.03
N TYR A 244 -6.63 -7.82 -20.28
CA TYR A 244 -6.04 -7.52 -18.98
C TYR A 244 -7.07 -7.41 -17.88
N TYR A 245 -6.98 -8.25 -16.86
CA TYR A 245 -7.90 -8.26 -15.73
C TYR A 245 -7.18 -8.44 -14.39
N VAL A 246 -7.75 -7.84 -13.32
CA VAL A 246 -7.12 -7.72 -11.99
C VAL A 246 -7.93 -8.37 -10.85
N VAL A 247 -9.10 -8.93 -11.12
CA VAL A 247 -9.96 -9.59 -10.13
C VAL A 247 -10.19 -11.07 -10.46
N GLU A 248 -10.51 -11.87 -9.44
CA GLU A 248 -10.68 -13.32 -9.61
C GLU A 248 -11.88 -13.69 -10.49
N LYS A 249 -12.96 -12.92 -10.38
CA LYS A 249 -14.20 -13.14 -11.14
C LYS A 249 -14.21 -12.26 -12.38
N ALA A 250 -13.53 -12.69 -13.42
CA ALA A 250 -13.49 -12.03 -14.73
C ALA A 250 -14.06 -12.93 -15.83
N SER A 251 -14.90 -13.94 -15.50
CA SER A 251 -15.46 -14.91 -16.45
C SER A 251 -16.14 -14.22 -17.62
N ASP A 252 -17.03 -13.28 -17.35
CA ASP A 252 -17.79 -12.56 -18.37
C ASP A 252 -16.86 -11.79 -19.32
N THR A 253 -15.84 -11.13 -18.77
CA THR A 253 -14.84 -10.39 -19.57
C THR A 253 -14.05 -11.35 -20.48
N ILE A 254 -13.69 -12.52 -19.98
CA ILE A 254 -12.93 -13.54 -20.72
C ILE A 254 -13.80 -14.14 -21.83
N GLU A 255 -15.04 -14.52 -21.51
CA GLU A 255 -15.97 -15.13 -22.48
C GLU A 255 -16.29 -14.19 -23.65
N GLU A 256 -16.57 -12.92 -23.35
CA GLU A 256 -16.85 -11.93 -24.39
C GLU A 256 -15.58 -11.59 -25.20
N ALA A 257 -14.40 -11.53 -24.59
CA ALA A 257 -13.15 -11.37 -25.32
C ALA A 257 -12.90 -12.53 -26.29
N ILE A 258 -13.20 -13.77 -25.89
CA ILE A 258 -13.07 -14.96 -26.76
C ILE A 258 -14.03 -14.85 -27.97
N LYS A 259 -15.32 -14.56 -27.73
CA LYS A 259 -16.30 -14.40 -28.81
C LYS A 259 -15.91 -13.30 -29.79
N PHE A 260 -15.48 -12.15 -29.24
CA PHE A 260 -15.04 -11.01 -30.04
C PHE A 260 -13.80 -11.34 -30.87
N ALA A 261 -12.81 -11.99 -30.28
CA ALA A 261 -11.57 -12.36 -30.96
C ALA A 261 -11.82 -13.37 -32.10
N ILE A 262 -12.70 -14.35 -31.90
CA ILE A 262 -13.10 -15.30 -32.95
C ILE A 262 -13.78 -14.56 -34.11
N LYS A 263 -14.74 -13.67 -33.81
CA LYS A 263 -15.47 -12.89 -34.84
C LYS A 263 -14.53 -12.02 -35.68
N HIS A 264 -13.49 -11.44 -35.07
CA HIS A 264 -12.56 -10.52 -35.71
C HIS A 264 -11.23 -11.15 -36.12
N ASN A 265 -11.09 -12.49 -36.01
CA ASN A 265 -9.88 -13.26 -36.31
C ASN A 265 -8.63 -12.72 -35.62
N LEU A 266 -8.75 -12.35 -34.33
CA LEU A 266 -7.65 -11.80 -33.52
C LEU A 266 -7.02 -12.87 -32.64
N THR A 267 -5.72 -12.75 -32.41
CA THR A 267 -5.04 -13.49 -31.34
C THR A 267 -5.28 -12.80 -29.99
N ILE A 268 -5.60 -13.53 -28.93
CA ILE A 268 -5.70 -12.96 -27.59
C ILE A 268 -4.34 -12.99 -26.91
N ILE A 269 -3.88 -11.83 -26.44
CA ILE A 269 -2.77 -11.72 -25.50
C ILE A 269 -3.35 -11.50 -24.10
N GLU A 270 -3.31 -12.56 -23.29
CA GLU A 270 -3.85 -12.55 -21.93
C GLU A 270 -2.77 -12.19 -20.92
N VAL A 271 -3.03 -11.17 -20.09
CA VAL A 271 -2.16 -10.73 -18.98
C VAL A 271 -2.98 -10.57 -17.72
N THR A 272 -2.43 -10.99 -16.60
CA THR A 272 -3.03 -10.78 -15.28
C THR A 272 -1.95 -10.52 -14.22
N ASP A 273 -2.32 -9.87 -13.12
CA ASP A 273 -1.48 -9.75 -11.92
C ASP A 273 -1.51 -11.02 -11.05
N ARG A 274 -2.46 -11.94 -11.29
CA ARG A 274 -2.67 -13.14 -10.50
C ARG A 274 -1.62 -14.23 -10.77
N PRO A 275 -1.30 -15.06 -9.76
CA PRO A 275 -0.31 -16.15 -9.89
C PRO A 275 -0.90 -17.36 -10.66
N LEU A 276 -1.23 -17.17 -11.91
CA LEU A 276 -1.71 -18.24 -12.79
C LEU A 276 -0.55 -18.83 -13.58
N LYS A 277 -0.55 -20.15 -13.75
CA LYS A 277 0.46 -20.83 -14.56
C LYS A 277 0.14 -20.78 -16.06
N TYR A 278 -1.12 -20.81 -16.44
CA TYR A 278 -1.56 -20.99 -17.83
C TYR A 278 -2.67 -20.03 -18.28
N GLY A 279 -2.94 -18.96 -17.58
CA GLY A 279 -4.09 -18.12 -17.91
C GLY A 279 -5.44 -18.79 -17.60
N ARG A 280 -6.52 -18.20 -18.09
CA ARG A 280 -7.89 -18.66 -17.86
C ARG A 280 -8.66 -19.00 -19.14
N ILE A 281 -8.07 -18.75 -20.31
CA ILE A 281 -8.72 -19.08 -21.57
C ILE A 281 -8.73 -20.61 -21.73
N PRO A 282 -9.90 -21.25 -21.89
CA PRO A 282 -9.99 -22.69 -22.09
C PRO A 282 -9.33 -23.11 -23.41
N LYS A 283 -8.57 -24.19 -23.40
CA LYS A 283 -7.94 -24.75 -24.60
C LYS A 283 -8.96 -25.14 -25.67
N SER A 284 -10.18 -25.48 -25.25
CA SER A 284 -11.31 -25.81 -26.13
C SER A 284 -11.93 -24.62 -26.86
N SER A 285 -11.56 -23.39 -26.53
CA SER A 285 -12.18 -22.16 -27.04
C SER A 285 -11.95 -21.91 -28.55
N LYS A 286 -11.06 -22.67 -29.20
CA LYS A 286 -10.66 -22.53 -30.61
C LYS A 286 -10.09 -21.16 -31.00
N VAL A 287 -9.82 -20.28 -30.04
CA VAL A 287 -9.17 -18.99 -30.27
C VAL A 287 -7.64 -19.14 -30.15
N LYS A 288 -6.91 -18.44 -30.99
CA LYS A 288 -5.46 -18.32 -30.80
C LYS A 288 -5.20 -17.43 -29.59
N TYR A 289 -4.41 -17.90 -28.63
CA TYR A 289 -4.07 -17.08 -27.46
C TYR A 289 -2.66 -17.33 -26.95
N LYS A 290 -2.12 -16.32 -26.28
CA LYS A 290 -0.87 -16.35 -25.56
C LYS A 290 -1.08 -15.75 -24.18
N TYR A 291 -0.72 -16.49 -23.14
CA TYR A 291 -0.72 -16.01 -21.76
C TYR A 291 0.67 -15.55 -21.36
N LEU A 292 0.78 -14.35 -20.79
CA LEU A 292 2.03 -13.74 -20.39
C LEU A 292 1.97 -13.36 -18.90
N TYR A 293 2.87 -13.92 -18.13
CA TYR A 293 3.02 -13.55 -16.72
C TYR A 293 4.36 -12.87 -16.42
N ASP A 294 5.41 -13.15 -17.18
CA ASP A 294 6.80 -12.71 -16.99
C ASP A 294 7.13 -11.32 -17.56
N ILE A 295 6.13 -10.58 -18.04
CA ILE A 295 6.32 -9.25 -18.61
C ILE A 295 6.51 -8.18 -17.53
N GLY A 296 7.27 -7.13 -17.86
CA GLY A 296 7.48 -5.94 -17.07
C GLY A 296 6.53 -4.78 -17.43
N LEU A 297 6.81 -3.61 -16.88
CA LEU A 297 5.99 -2.41 -17.04
C LEU A 297 6.02 -1.87 -18.47
N GLU A 298 7.21 -1.80 -19.07
CA GLU A 298 7.41 -1.30 -20.44
C GLU A 298 6.73 -2.19 -21.49
N GLU A 299 6.78 -3.51 -21.28
CA GLU A 299 6.12 -4.48 -22.14
C GLU A 299 4.59 -4.40 -21.99
N TRP A 300 4.10 -4.24 -20.75
CA TRP A 300 2.67 -4.06 -20.48
C TRP A 300 2.12 -2.80 -21.16
N LEU A 301 2.83 -1.67 -21.08
CA LEU A 301 2.49 -0.44 -21.80
C LEU A 301 2.51 -0.68 -23.31
N GLY A 302 3.48 -1.44 -23.81
CA GLY A 302 3.58 -1.81 -25.21
C GLY A 302 2.38 -2.61 -25.68
N TYR A 303 1.98 -3.64 -24.92
CA TYR A 303 0.80 -4.44 -25.29
C TYR A 303 -0.49 -3.62 -25.28
N ILE A 304 -0.62 -2.60 -24.44
CA ILE A 304 -1.76 -1.67 -24.50
C ILE A 304 -1.66 -0.78 -25.74
N LYS A 305 -0.52 -0.13 -25.96
CA LYS A 305 -0.35 0.85 -27.05
C LYS A 305 -0.58 0.23 -28.43
N TYR A 306 -0.10 -0.98 -28.67
CA TYR A 306 -0.15 -1.61 -29.98
C TYR A 306 -1.30 -2.59 -30.17
N ALA A 307 -2.20 -2.76 -29.18
CA ALA A 307 -3.40 -3.59 -29.31
C ALA A 307 -4.36 -3.05 -30.38
N SER A 308 -5.00 -3.94 -31.13
CA SER A 308 -6.14 -3.59 -31.97
C SER A 308 -7.38 -3.30 -31.12
N TYR A 309 -7.61 -4.12 -30.11
CA TYR A 309 -8.69 -3.97 -29.13
C TYR A 309 -8.20 -4.34 -27.74
N ILE A 310 -8.84 -3.74 -26.71
CA ILE A 310 -8.52 -4.02 -25.31
C ILE A 310 -9.80 -4.45 -24.59
N PHE A 311 -9.72 -5.57 -23.85
CA PHE A 311 -10.73 -6.00 -22.90
C PHE A 311 -10.13 -5.98 -21.50
N THR A 312 -10.77 -5.24 -20.60
CA THR A 312 -10.24 -5.06 -19.25
C THR A 312 -11.34 -4.87 -18.21
N ASN A 313 -11.04 -5.13 -16.95
CA ASN A 313 -11.80 -4.67 -15.78
C ASN A 313 -10.92 -3.85 -14.83
N SER A 314 -9.75 -3.42 -15.30
CA SER A 314 -8.78 -2.66 -14.53
C SER A 314 -8.98 -1.17 -14.74
N PHE A 315 -9.03 -0.40 -13.64
CA PHE A 315 -9.04 1.06 -13.69
C PHE A 315 -7.87 1.61 -14.51
N HIS A 316 -6.65 1.15 -14.25
CA HIS A 316 -5.46 1.61 -14.98
C HIS A 316 -5.40 1.05 -16.42
N GLY A 317 -5.99 -0.13 -16.65
CA GLY A 317 -6.21 -0.60 -18.01
C GLY A 317 -7.06 0.38 -18.83
N CYS A 318 -8.12 0.94 -18.23
CA CYS A 318 -8.92 1.99 -18.85
C CYS A 318 -8.14 3.30 -19.02
N CYS A 319 -7.39 3.74 -17.98
CA CYS A 319 -6.58 4.97 -18.06
C CYS A 319 -5.59 4.92 -19.22
N PHE A 320 -4.83 3.84 -19.35
CA PHE A 320 -3.86 3.72 -20.45
C PHE A 320 -4.52 3.49 -21.82
N SER A 321 -5.73 2.88 -21.86
CA SER A 321 -6.52 2.84 -23.08
C SER A 321 -6.94 4.23 -23.54
N ILE A 322 -7.30 5.11 -22.62
CA ILE A 322 -7.61 6.52 -22.91
C ILE A 322 -6.35 7.27 -23.37
N ILE A 323 -5.23 7.13 -22.65
CA ILE A 323 -3.95 7.79 -22.98
C ILE A 323 -3.48 7.43 -24.39
N PHE A 324 -3.53 6.15 -24.76
CA PHE A 324 -3.09 5.66 -26.07
C PHE A 324 -4.21 5.65 -27.11
N GLN A 325 -5.36 6.25 -26.82
CA GLN A 325 -6.51 6.37 -27.72
C GLN A 325 -6.95 5.04 -28.34
N LYS A 326 -7.10 4.00 -27.53
CA LYS A 326 -7.40 2.64 -27.96
C LYS A 326 -8.90 2.35 -27.98
N HIS A 327 -9.32 1.47 -28.86
CA HIS A 327 -10.63 0.83 -28.75
C HIS A 327 -10.62 -0.16 -27.60
N PHE A 328 -11.45 0.09 -26.60
CA PHE A 328 -11.51 -0.77 -25.42
C PHE A 328 -12.91 -1.03 -24.93
N PHE A 329 -13.08 -2.15 -24.24
CA PHE A 329 -14.29 -2.58 -23.59
C PHE A 329 -14.02 -2.99 -22.15
N VAL A 330 -14.99 -2.72 -21.28
CA VAL A 330 -14.83 -2.85 -19.84
C VAL A 330 -15.82 -3.85 -19.29
N GLY A 331 -15.30 -4.91 -18.70
CA GLY A 331 -16.08 -5.93 -18.02
C GLY A 331 -16.43 -5.57 -16.58
N LYS A 332 -17.32 -6.35 -15.98
CA LYS A 332 -17.84 -6.14 -14.63
C LYS A 332 -16.74 -6.07 -13.58
N ARG A 333 -16.86 -5.08 -12.69
CA ARG A 333 -16.04 -4.93 -11.50
C ARG A 333 -16.87 -4.39 -10.34
N ASN A 334 -16.55 -4.82 -9.11
CA ASN A 334 -17.15 -4.25 -7.91
C ASN A 334 -16.57 -2.86 -7.62
N GLY A 335 -17.42 -1.95 -7.14
CA GLY A 335 -17.08 -0.56 -6.82
C GLY A 335 -17.23 0.38 -8.00
N ASP A 336 -17.17 1.66 -7.70
CA ASP A 336 -17.49 2.76 -8.60
C ASP A 336 -16.30 3.36 -9.36
N LYS A 337 -15.06 2.94 -9.06
CA LYS A 337 -13.85 3.53 -9.66
C LYS A 337 -13.86 3.54 -11.18
N VAL A 338 -14.24 2.41 -11.77
CA VAL A 338 -14.22 2.24 -13.22
C VAL A 338 -15.41 2.93 -13.85
N THR A 339 -16.60 2.77 -13.28
CA THR A 339 -17.81 3.45 -13.76
C THR A 339 -17.69 4.96 -13.66
N HIS A 340 -17.17 5.48 -12.54
CA HIS A 340 -16.88 6.90 -12.38
C HIS A 340 -15.87 7.43 -13.42
N LEU A 341 -14.80 6.67 -13.71
CA LEU A 341 -13.86 7.05 -14.78
C LEU A 341 -14.55 7.12 -16.13
N LEU A 342 -15.37 6.11 -16.46
CA LEU A 342 -16.12 6.10 -17.74
C LEU A 342 -17.13 7.25 -17.82
N GLU A 343 -17.82 7.54 -16.75
CA GLU A 343 -18.75 8.68 -16.64
C GLU A 343 -18.02 10.01 -16.84
N MET A 344 -16.87 10.19 -16.20
CA MET A 344 -16.04 11.39 -16.31
C MET A 344 -15.66 11.72 -17.77
N PHE A 345 -15.46 10.70 -18.59
CA PHE A 345 -15.05 10.84 -19.99
C PHE A 345 -16.17 10.59 -21.00
N ASN A 346 -17.42 10.47 -20.57
CA ASN A 346 -18.58 10.12 -21.43
C ASN A 346 -18.39 8.80 -22.18
N LEU A 347 -17.78 7.80 -21.52
CA LEU A 347 -17.44 6.50 -22.08
C LEU A 347 -18.25 5.34 -21.46
N GLN A 348 -19.43 5.61 -20.88
CA GLN A 348 -20.28 4.59 -20.23
C GLN A 348 -20.65 3.47 -21.19
N ASN A 349 -20.75 3.76 -22.47
CA ASN A 349 -20.99 2.79 -23.55
C ASN A 349 -19.84 1.79 -23.75
N ARG A 350 -18.71 1.93 -23.05
CA ARG A 350 -17.63 0.93 -23.05
C ARG A 350 -17.86 -0.18 -22.04
N TYR A 351 -18.77 0.03 -21.08
CA TYR A 351 -19.06 -0.94 -20.03
C TYR A 351 -20.12 -1.94 -20.50
N PHE A 352 -19.72 -3.19 -20.80
CA PHE A 352 -20.61 -4.22 -21.33
C PHE A 352 -21.26 -5.09 -20.24
N ASN A 353 -21.83 -4.53 -19.23
CA ASN A 353 -22.50 -5.27 -18.15
C ASN A 353 -23.60 -6.21 -18.66
N ASN A 354 -23.21 -7.29 -19.32
CA ASN A 354 -24.06 -8.28 -20.04
C ASN A 354 -24.85 -7.69 -21.24
N ASN A 355 -24.55 -6.49 -21.66
CA ASN A 355 -25.13 -5.93 -22.89
C ASN A 355 -24.21 -6.22 -24.08
N ILE A 356 -24.39 -7.38 -24.69
CA ILE A 356 -23.63 -7.88 -25.84
C ILE A 356 -23.80 -6.97 -27.08
N GLU A 357 -24.87 -6.19 -27.16
CA GLU A 357 -25.10 -5.25 -28.27
C GLU A 357 -24.00 -4.20 -28.40
N VAL A 358 -23.42 -3.75 -27.28
CA VAL A 358 -22.28 -2.82 -27.29
C VAL A 358 -21.07 -3.38 -28.04
N LEU A 359 -20.82 -4.68 -27.88
CA LEU A 359 -19.72 -5.38 -28.56
C LEU A 359 -20.04 -5.61 -30.04
N SER A 360 -21.31 -5.85 -30.37
CA SER A 360 -21.76 -6.07 -31.74
C SER A 360 -21.72 -4.82 -32.59
N ASN A 361 -22.10 -3.68 -31.98
CA ASN A 361 -22.16 -2.38 -32.65
C ASN A 361 -20.79 -1.70 -32.73
N ASN A 362 -19.82 -2.14 -31.88
CA ASN A 362 -18.46 -1.63 -31.81
C ASN A 362 -18.37 -0.09 -32.05
N PRO A 363 -19.09 0.73 -31.26
CA PRO A 363 -19.19 2.15 -31.52
C PRO A 363 -17.81 2.80 -31.44
N SER A 364 -17.50 3.74 -32.34
CA SER A 364 -16.27 4.51 -32.30
C SER A 364 -16.18 5.36 -31.04
N ILE A 365 -14.96 5.63 -30.59
CA ILE A 365 -14.69 6.58 -29.49
C ILE A 365 -14.34 7.92 -30.11
N ASN A 366 -15.05 8.97 -29.70
CA ASN A 366 -14.69 10.33 -30.06
C ASN A 366 -13.56 10.82 -29.15
N TYR A 367 -12.32 10.56 -29.55
CA TYR A 367 -11.14 10.94 -28.78
C TYR A 367 -10.87 12.44 -28.75
N ASP A 368 -11.41 13.24 -29.67
CA ASP A 368 -11.34 14.71 -29.61
C ASP A 368 -12.11 15.21 -28.38
N ASN A 369 -13.32 14.67 -28.15
CA ASN A 369 -14.09 15.01 -26.96
C ASN A 369 -13.43 14.49 -25.67
N VAL A 370 -12.93 13.25 -25.67
CA VAL A 370 -12.22 12.67 -24.53
C VAL A 370 -10.98 13.49 -24.17
N SER A 371 -10.20 13.94 -25.16
CA SER A 371 -9.01 14.76 -24.98
C SER A 371 -9.35 16.14 -24.38
N LYS A 372 -10.45 16.74 -24.81
CA LYS A 372 -10.96 17.99 -24.21
C LYS A 372 -11.27 17.85 -22.73
N ILE A 373 -12.04 16.81 -22.37
CA ILE A 373 -12.38 16.53 -20.98
C ILE A 373 -11.11 16.22 -20.17
N LEU A 374 -10.18 15.45 -20.75
CA LEU A 374 -8.91 15.12 -20.08
C LEU A 374 -8.11 16.38 -19.73
N GLU A 375 -7.97 17.32 -20.66
CA GLU A 375 -7.26 18.58 -20.40
C GLU A 375 -7.96 19.46 -19.34
N GLU A 376 -9.29 19.52 -19.33
CA GLU A 376 -10.05 20.22 -18.29
C GLU A 376 -9.80 19.61 -16.91
N LYS A 377 -9.92 18.29 -16.79
CA LYS A 377 -9.69 17.58 -15.52
C LYS A 377 -8.23 17.63 -15.07
N LYS A 378 -7.30 17.63 -16.00
CA LYS A 378 -5.88 17.79 -15.75
C LYS A 378 -5.58 19.17 -15.15
N ASN A 379 -6.16 20.23 -15.71
CA ASN A 379 -6.02 21.59 -15.17
C ASN A 379 -6.54 21.68 -13.72
N ILE A 380 -7.68 21.04 -13.40
CA ILE A 380 -8.19 20.97 -12.03
C ILE A 380 -7.18 20.27 -11.11
N SER A 381 -6.64 19.15 -11.55
CA SER A 381 -5.71 18.33 -10.79
C SER A 381 -4.36 19.04 -10.57
N GLU A 382 -3.83 19.69 -11.59
CA GLU A 382 -2.62 20.51 -11.51
C GLU A 382 -2.81 21.71 -10.59
N ASN A 383 -3.90 22.45 -10.73
CA ASN A 383 -4.21 23.61 -9.88
C ASN A 383 -4.35 23.21 -8.41
N PHE A 384 -4.97 22.05 -8.11
CA PHE A 384 -5.06 21.56 -6.75
C PHE A 384 -3.68 21.40 -6.11
N ILE A 385 -2.79 20.63 -6.73
CA ILE A 385 -1.49 20.33 -6.14
C ILE A 385 -0.57 21.55 -6.08
N ILE A 386 -0.54 22.39 -7.13
CA ILE A 386 0.26 23.60 -7.15
C ILE A 386 -0.21 24.59 -6.09
N ASN A 387 -1.53 24.80 -5.96
CA ASN A 387 -2.08 25.69 -4.93
C ASN A 387 -1.79 25.17 -3.52
N ALA A 388 -1.87 23.86 -3.31
CA ALA A 388 -1.53 23.25 -2.00
C ALA A 388 -0.05 23.45 -1.66
N LEU A 389 0.87 23.24 -2.62
CA LEU A 389 2.31 23.42 -2.43
C LEU A 389 2.73 24.88 -2.21
N ASN A 390 1.98 25.83 -2.74
CA ASN A 390 2.26 27.26 -2.57
C ASN A 390 1.75 27.84 -1.25
N LYS A 391 0.99 27.07 -0.48
CA LYS A 391 0.50 27.49 0.84
C LYS A 391 1.46 27.05 1.94
N LYS A 392 1.48 27.82 3.02
CA LYS A 392 2.19 27.45 4.24
C LYS A 392 1.31 26.56 5.11
N VAL A 393 1.92 25.81 6.03
CA VAL A 393 1.21 25.09 7.09
C VAL A 393 0.29 26.07 7.81
N THR A 394 -1.00 25.75 7.84
CA THR A 394 -2.02 26.71 8.27
C THR A 394 -2.16 26.83 9.76
N LYS A 395 -1.65 25.86 10.54
CA LYS A 395 -1.63 25.88 12.02
C LYS A 395 -0.53 24.96 12.55
N GLU A 396 0.29 25.46 13.47
CA GLU A 396 1.06 24.57 14.34
C GLU A 396 0.07 23.80 15.23
N LYS A 397 0.12 22.48 15.15
CA LYS A 397 -0.70 21.59 15.96
C LYS A 397 0.10 21.14 17.17
N ASP A 398 -0.53 21.15 18.34
CA ASP A 398 0.07 20.60 19.56
C ASP A 398 -0.14 19.08 19.60
N TYR A 399 0.79 18.33 19.03
CA TYR A 399 0.78 16.87 19.05
C TYR A 399 1.12 16.27 20.42
N SER A 400 1.54 17.08 21.39
CA SER A 400 1.92 16.59 22.71
C SER A 400 0.75 15.92 23.44
N LYS A 401 -0.47 16.42 23.25
CA LYS A 401 -1.69 15.86 23.85
C LYS A 401 -2.02 14.47 23.32
N ASP A 402 -1.83 14.24 22.02
CA ASP A 402 -2.14 12.95 21.40
C ASP A 402 -1.15 11.88 21.86
N LYS A 403 0.14 12.25 22.00
CA LYS A 403 1.17 11.38 22.55
C LYS A 403 0.95 11.11 24.05
N LYS A 404 0.45 12.11 24.78
CA LYS A 404 0.11 12.00 26.22
C LYS A 404 -1.02 11.01 26.48
N ASN A 405 -1.95 10.87 25.53
CA ASN A 405 -3.16 10.07 25.67
C ASN A 405 -3.05 8.68 25.00
N GLN A 406 -1.87 8.28 24.54
CA GLN A 406 -1.67 6.95 23.99
C GLN A 406 -1.92 5.87 25.04
N ARG A 407 -2.70 4.86 24.65
CA ARG A 407 -2.92 3.66 25.44
C ARG A 407 -2.04 2.54 24.91
N TYR A 408 -1.29 1.91 25.79
CA TYR A 408 -0.53 0.73 25.43
C TYR A 408 -0.58 -0.32 26.55
N LYS A 409 -0.28 -1.56 26.18
CA LYS A 409 -0.24 -2.68 27.11
C LYS A 409 1.14 -2.80 27.68
N MET A 410 1.28 -2.74 29.01
CA MET A 410 2.52 -3.00 29.72
C MET A 410 2.61 -4.46 30.11
N ILE A 411 3.73 -5.12 29.81
CA ILE A 411 3.95 -6.54 30.11
C ILE A 411 5.29 -6.70 30.83
N TYR A 412 5.28 -7.34 31.98
CA TYR A 412 6.49 -7.75 32.70
C TYR A 412 6.77 -9.22 32.44
N VAL A 413 7.99 -9.56 32.08
CA VAL A 413 8.39 -10.95 31.76
C VAL A 413 9.61 -11.38 32.57
N ASN A 414 9.60 -12.63 33.00
CA ASN A 414 10.60 -13.21 33.92
C ASN A 414 11.55 -14.21 33.25
N LYS A 415 11.65 -14.29 31.95
CA LYS A 415 12.47 -15.35 31.36
C LYS A 415 13.48 -14.84 30.36
N LYS A 416 14.73 -15.33 30.53
CA LYS A 416 15.79 -15.17 29.55
C LYS A 416 15.37 -15.85 28.23
N ARG A 417 15.32 -15.11 27.14
CA ARG A 417 14.96 -15.62 25.81
C ARG A 417 16.20 -16.10 25.08
N ASN A 418 16.01 -17.13 24.24
CA ASN A 418 17.06 -17.57 23.32
C ASN A 418 17.14 -16.68 22.08
N SER A 419 16.10 -15.92 21.77
CA SER A 419 16.10 -14.90 20.73
C SER A 419 14.95 -13.88 20.92
N ILE A 420 15.12 -12.67 20.41
CA ILE A 420 14.13 -11.58 20.42
C ILE A 420 12.88 -11.92 19.60
N THR A 421 12.98 -12.89 18.70
CA THR A 421 11.86 -13.39 17.88
C THR A 421 11.00 -14.42 18.62
N ASP A 422 11.43 -14.87 19.80
CA ASP A 422 10.63 -15.78 20.62
C ASP A 422 9.41 -15.02 21.15
N LYS A 423 8.24 -15.64 21.01
CA LYS A 423 6.98 -15.02 21.42
C LYS A 423 6.92 -14.92 22.94
N PHE A 424 6.57 -13.77 23.46
CA PHE A 424 6.31 -13.52 24.89
C PHE A 424 5.12 -14.32 25.47
N ASN A 425 4.41 -15.10 24.67
CA ASN A 425 3.16 -15.76 25.06
C ASN A 425 3.34 -17.04 25.91
N ASP A 426 4.56 -17.60 25.94
CA ASP A 426 4.85 -18.88 26.65
C ASP A 426 5.75 -18.67 27.89
N ILE A 427 5.86 -17.41 28.36
CA ILE A 427 6.74 -17.02 29.44
C ILE A 427 5.87 -16.57 30.62
N GLU A 428 6.30 -16.87 31.83
CA GLU A 428 5.71 -16.30 33.05
C GLU A 428 5.69 -14.78 32.91
N SER A 429 4.50 -14.20 32.77
CA SER A 429 4.33 -12.78 32.50
C SER A 429 3.15 -12.19 33.26
N TYR A 430 3.31 -10.96 33.73
CA TYR A 430 2.22 -10.15 34.24
C TYR A 430 1.84 -9.10 33.22
N GLU A 431 0.59 -9.14 32.78
CA GLU A 431 0.02 -8.12 31.91
C GLU A 431 -0.67 -7.06 32.76
N VAL A 432 -0.23 -5.82 32.62
CA VAL A 432 -0.90 -4.67 33.22
C VAL A 432 -1.56 -3.88 32.10
N GLU A 433 -2.89 -3.88 32.07
CA GLU A 433 -3.64 -2.99 31.20
C GLU A 433 -3.72 -1.61 31.87
N GLU A 434 -2.96 -0.68 31.36
CA GLU A 434 -3.02 0.69 31.79
C GLU A 434 -4.04 1.49 30.98
N LYS A 435 -4.93 2.17 31.68
CA LYS A 435 -5.98 2.97 31.02
C LYS A 435 -5.45 4.26 30.43
N GLN A 436 -4.41 4.84 30.97
CA GLN A 436 -3.72 6.05 30.49
C GLN A 436 -2.35 6.17 31.15
N LEU A 437 -1.29 6.28 30.35
CA LEU A 437 -0.03 6.80 30.86
C LEU A 437 -0.02 8.31 30.58
N ASN A 438 -0.28 9.10 31.63
CA ASN A 438 -0.12 10.55 31.55
C ASN A 438 1.35 10.89 31.47
N THR A 439 1.71 11.81 30.60
CA THR A 439 3.07 12.35 30.51
C THR A 439 3.45 13.01 31.81
N GLY A 440 4.64 12.64 32.30
CA GLY A 440 5.18 13.12 33.57
C GLY A 440 4.91 12.16 34.73
N GLU A 441 3.98 11.22 34.59
CA GLU A 441 3.81 10.10 35.51
C GLU A 441 4.44 8.89 34.87
N ASN A 442 5.67 8.60 35.20
CA ASN A 442 6.33 7.41 34.73
C ASN A 442 5.84 6.22 35.53
N LEU A 443 5.62 5.10 34.86
CA LEU A 443 5.23 3.86 35.52
C LEU A 443 6.41 3.33 36.34
N LEU A 444 6.21 3.09 37.62
CA LEU A 444 7.18 2.39 38.46
C LEU A 444 7.30 0.95 38.00
N LEU A 445 8.53 0.47 37.83
CA LEU A 445 8.82 -0.92 37.53
C LEU A 445 8.98 -1.71 38.84
N PRO A 446 7.93 -2.33 39.39
CA PRO A 446 8.05 -3.15 40.56
C PRO A 446 8.82 -4.43 40.26
N ASN A 447 9.64 -4.90 41.20
CA ASN A 447 10.18 -6.26 41.11
C ASN A 447 9.06 -7.25 41.44
N MET A 448 8.36 -7.74 40.41
CA MET A 448 7.20 -8.64 40.55
C MET A 448 7.58 -10.11 40.69
N PHE A 449 8.82 -10.46 40.37
CA PHE A 449 9.27 -11.84 40.31
C PHE A 449 10.20 -12.17 41.49
N LYS A 450 10.15 -13.38 41.98
CA LYS A 450 11.02 -13.90 43.03
C LYS A 450 11.75 -15.12 42.52
N SER A 451 13.03 -15.24 42.82
CA SER A 451 13.84 -16.39 42.56
C SER A 451 14.61 -16.81 43.82
N ASN A 452 14.69 -18.11 44.10
CA ASN A 452 15.51 -18.63 45.18
C ASN A 452 16.97 -18.88 44.75
N LYS A 453 17.26 -18.79 43.47
CA LYS A 453 18.56 -19.15 42.89
C LYS A 453 19.31 -17.95 42.31
N TYR A 454 18.59 -16.94 41.89
CA TYR A 454 19.14 -15.78 41.17
C TYR A 454 18.76 -14.49 41.87
N ILE A 455 19.64 -13.47 41.77
CA ILE A 455 19.38 -12.11 42.23
C ILE A 455 18.92 -11.26 41.07
N PHE A 456 17.80 -10.54 41.22
CA PHE A 456 17.34 -9.56 40.24
C PHE A 456 18.43 -8.49 40.04
N SER A 457 18.76 -8.24 38.76
CA SER A 457 19.74 -7.21 38.40
C SER A 457 19.06 -5.92 37.93
N HIS A 458 18.37 -5.99 36.80
CA HIS A 458 17.76 -4.82 36.19
C HIS A 458 16.67 -5.25 35.18
N TRP A 459 15.94 -4.25 34.66
CA TRP A 459 15.00 -4.42 33.55
C TRP A 459 15.59 -3.94 32.24
N ILE A 460 15.26 -4.63 31.14
CA ILE A 460 15.46 -4.17 29.77
C ILE A 460 14.08 -3.88 29.16
N ILE A 461 13.95 -2.75 28.49
CA ILE A 461 12.68 -2.30 27.89
C ILE A 461 12.67 -2.55 26.40
N TYR A 462 11.59 -3.19 25.96
CA TYR A 462 11.23 -3.38 24.55
C TYR A 462 9.93 -2.64 24.27
N ILE A 463 9.87 -1.99 23.12
CA ILE A 463 8.71 -1.21 22.70
C ILE A 463 8.20 -1.80 21.40
N LEU A 464 6.92 -2.17 21.35
CA LEU A 464 6.24 -2.53 20.12
C LEU A 464 5.55 -1.31 19.55
N ILE A 465 6.08 -0.77 18.46
CA ILE A 465 5.47 0.32 17.69
C ILE A 465 4.84 -0.31 16.46
N ASP A 466 3.55 -0.13 16.28
CA ASP A 466 2.74 -0.82 15.28
C ASP A 466 2.99 -2.35 15.31
N LYS A 467 3.95 -2.88 14.54
CA LYS A 467 4.30 -4.31 14.49
C LYS A 467 5.79 -4.62 14.60
N ASP A 468 6.63 -3.59 14.72
CA ASP A 468 8.08 -3.75 14.88
C ASP A 468 8.49 -3.53 16.32
N TRP A 469 9.50 -4.30 16.75
CA TRP A 469 10.08 -4.21 18.07
C TRP A 469 11.31 -3.34 18.09
N PHE A 470 11.45 -2.54 19.16
CA PHE A 470 12.54 -1.60 19.39
C PHE A 470 13.12 -1.79 20.79
N TYR A 471 14.42 -1.55 20.91
CA TYR A 471 15.10 -1.41 22.18
C TYR A 471 15.13 0.05 22.63
N TYR A 472 15.13 0.24 23.94
CA TYR A 472 15.50 1.50 24.55
C TYR A 472 16.96 1.43 24.99
N ILE A 473 17.81 2.32 24.43
CA ILE A 473 19.26 2.33 24.64
C ILE A 473 19.72 3.48 25.54
N LYS A 474 20.98 3.43 26.00
CA LYS A 474 21.58 4.37 26.98
C LYS A 474 21.40 5.84 26.63
N ASP A 475 21.49 6.21 25.36
CA ASP A 475 21.30 7.59 24.90
C ASP A 475 19.84 8.07 24.91
N LYS A 476 18.94 7.34 25.58
CA LYS A 476 17.49 7.59 25.57
C LYS A 476 16.86 7.55 24.19
N LYS A 477 17.45 6.80 23.27
CA LYS A 477 16.97 6.56 21.90
C LYS A 477 16.25 5.22 21.81
N ILE A 478 15.43 5.10 20.77
CA ILE A 478 14.72 3.88 20.41
C ILE A 478 15.35 3.35 19.13
N VAL A 479 15.85 2.11 19.14
CA VAL A 479 16.53 1.47 18.01
C VAL A 479 15.79 0.21 17.61
N ASN A 480 15.56 -0.01 16.29
CA ASN A 480 14.91 -1.22 15.80
C ASN A 480 15.76 -2.44 16.17
N VAL A 481 15.11 -3.46 16.67
CA VAL A 481 15.75 -4.72 17.07
C VAL A 481 16.56 -5.37 15.95
N LYS A 482 16.14 -5.16 14.68
CA LYS A 482 16.83 -5.68 13.49
C LYS A 482 18.11 -4.94 13.14
N ASP A 483 18.17 -3.67 13.51
CA ASP A 483 19.29 -2.76 13.22
C ASP A 483 20.24 -2.60 14.44
N TYR A 484 19.96 -3.33 15.53
CA TYR A 484 20.73 -3.27 16.77
C TYR A 484 22.13 -3.86 16.59
N ASN A 485 23.15 -3.03 16.74
CA ASN A 485 24.57 -3.37 16.55
C ASN A 485 25.36 -3.33 17.86
N ASN A 486 24.90 -4.06 18.90
CA ASN A 486 25.57 -4.14 20.20
C ASN A 486 25.77 -2.79 20.94
N GLU A 487 24.91 -1.82 20.70
CA GLU A 487 24.85 -0.62 21.53
C GLU A 487 24.44 -0.99 22.96
N GLU A 488 24.89 -0.24 23.95
CA GLU A 488 24.53 -0.53 25.34
C GLU A 488 23.05 -0.30 25.58
N LEU A 489 22.34 -1.33 26.02
CA LEU A 489 20.94 -1.23 26.42
C LEU A 489 20.83 -0.38 27.69
N TYR A 490 19.71 0.34 27.84
CA TYR A 490 19.42 1.08 29.06
C TYR A 490 18.94 0.10 30.15
N GLU A 491 19.66 0.07 31.29
CA GLU A 491 19.35 -0.77 32.43
C GLU A 491 18.49 0.00 33.43
N PHE A 492 17.28 -0.47 33.69
CA PHE A 492 16.37 0.14 34.66
C PHE A 492 16.40 -0.66 35.99
N SER A 493 16.59 0.05 37.11
CA SER A 493 16.47 -0.54 38.44
C SER A 493 15.01 -0.80 38.83
N SER A 494 14.78 -1.61 39.88
CA SER A 494 13.41 -1.98 40.32
C SER A 494 12.48 -0.82 40.67
N ASN A 495 13.02 0.35 40.95
CA ASN A 495 12.23 1.53 41.33
C ASN A 495 12.41 2.68 40.34
N ASP A 496 13.04 2.41 39.19
CA ASP A 496 13.16 3.43 38.16
C ASP A 496 11.80 3.67 37.49
N LEU A 497 11.67 4.88 37.02
CA LEU A 497 10.51 5.29 36.26
C LEU A 497 10.77 4.98 34.77
N ILE A 498 9.78 4.40 34.08
CA ILE A 498 9.84 4.27 32.62
C ILE A 498 9.78 5.66 31.99
N PRO A 499 10.72 6.01 31.11
CA PRO A 499 10.69 7.29 30.45
C PRO A 499 9.48 7.44 29.53
N TYR A 500 9.09 8.67 29.34
CA TYR A 500 8.09 9.01 28.34
C TYR A 500 8.64 8.77 26.92
N PHE A 501 7.89 8.03 26.11
CA PHE A 501 8.24 7.78 24.72
C PHE A 501 7.55 8.81 23.82
N SER A 502 8.33 9.71 23.20
CA SER A 502 7.81 10.76 22.32
C SER A 502 7.47 10.27 20.90
N VAL A 503 6.96 9.03 20.77
CA VAL A 503 6.64 8.39 19.50
C VAL A 503 5.16 7.98 19.45
N ASN A 504 4.59 7.90 18.25
CA ASN A 504 3.21 7.47 18.03
C ASN A 504 3.15 5.95 17.77
N GLY A 505 1.96 5.37 17.89
CA GLY A 505 1.72 3.98 17.50
C GLY A 505 2.23 2.92 18.44
N ILE A 506 2.57 3.27 19.69
CA ILE A 506 2.95 2.29 20.71
C ILE A 506 1.76 1.37 20.97
N LYS A 507 1.99 0.05 20.84
CA LYS A 507 0.99 -0.99 21.13
C LYS A 507 1.28 -1.71 22.43
N LYS A 508 2.56 -1.96 22.72
CA LYS A 508 3.00 -2.65 23.93
C LYS A 508 4.35 -2.13 24.39
N VAL A 509 4.57 -2.12 25.70
CA VAL A 509 5.89 -1.97 26.32
C VAL A 509 6.15 -3.23 27.13
N VAL A 510 7.32 -3.83 26.99
CA VAL A 510 7.70 -5.06 27.68
C VAL A 510 8.94 -4.77 28.51
N ALA A 511 8.86 -5.06 29.81
CA ALA A 511 10.00 -5.04 30.71
C ALA A 511 10.46 -6.49 30.96
N GLU A 512 11.66 -6.84 30.53
CA GLU A 512 12.28 -8.15 30.77
C GLU A 512 13.22 -8.10 31.97
N ALA A 513 12.96 -8.95 32.97
CA ALA A 513 13.80 -9.06 34.14
C ALA A 513 15.12 -9.76 33.80
N ILE A 514 16.23 -9.13 34.14
CA ILE A 514 17.58 -9.70 34.01
C ILE A 514 18.09 -10.11 35.38
N TRP A 515 18.61 -11.32 35.46
CA TRP A 515 19.05 -11.96 36.70
C TRP A 515 20.55 -12.23 36.65
N LYS A 516 21.20 -12.16 37.82
CA LYS A 516 22.62 -12.52 38.04
C LYS A 516 22.66 -13.77 38.93
N ASP A 517 23.69 -14.56 38.77
CA ASP A 517 24.00 -15.66 39.69
C ASP A 517 24.27 -15.09 41.10
N ASN A 518 23.86 -15.87 42.14
CA ASN A 518 24.07 -15.49 43.54
C ASN A 518 25.54 -15.53 43.89
#